data_58217eeaf03f292d684e26ccb927ed55
#
_entry.id   58217eeaf03f292d684e26ccb927ed55
#
_cell.length_a   1.000
_cell.length_b   1.000
_cell.length_c   1.000
_cell.angle_alpha   90.00
_cell.angle_beta   90.00
_cell.angle_gamma   90.00
#
_symmetry.space_group_name_H-M   'P 1'
#
loop_
_entity.id
_entity.type
_entity.pdbx_description
1 polymer ?
#
loop_
_entity_poly.entity_id
_entity_poly.type
_entity_poly.pdbx_seq_one_letter_code
_entity_poly.pdbx_strand_id
1 'polypeptide(L)'
;GKVAIARLDRNDVNDHLVLGEGDIVQERLWKARPVRPDSLINAADAWDLFTKETSKPISDFPFPKLNEFTRGLFPSQLFTVASGSGAGKSTICRELCHHFLTKGNGLKVGYIGLEESVQRTLQGLVGIDLNVPLHLNEDVIKKEELKVAFDRLTSTRNLFLYNHFGSLDPDVL
;
A
#
# COMPACT_ATOMS: atom_id res chain seq x y z
N GLY A 1 -27.63 8.44 28.35
CA GLY A 1 -27.99 9.69 27.68
C GLY A 1 -27.30 9.75 26.33
N LYS A 2 -27.95 10.35 25.32
CA LYS A 2 -27.34 10.55 23.99
C LYS A 2 -26.48 11.82 24.09
N VAL A 3 -25.22 11.73 23.74
CA VAL A 3 -24.27 12.86 23.64
C VAL A 3 -24.06 13.19 22.17
N ALA A 4 -24.11 14.47 21.84
CA ALA A 4 -23.80 14.95 20.49
C ALA A 4 -22.75 16.07 20.56
N ILE A 5 -21.91 16.18 19.55
CA ILE A 5 -20.89 17.23 19.41
C ILE A 5 -21.33 18.21 18.33
N ALA A 6 -21.44 19.48 18.70
CA ALA A 6 -21.50 20.60 17.79
C ALA A 6 -20.10 21.19 17.64
N ARG A 7 -19.65 21.40 16.41
CA ARG A 7 -18.39 22.13 16.13
C ARG A 7 -18.74 23.59 15.86
N LEU A 8 -18.12 24.48 16.61
CA LEU A 8 -18.22 25.91 16.42
C LEU A 8 -17.06 26.38 15.51
N ASP A 9 -17.30 27.49 14.80
CA ASP A 9 -16.29 28.11 13.92
C ASP A 9 -15.36 29.03 14.71
N ARG A 10 -15.68 29.30 16.01
CA ARG A 10 -14.90 30.10 16.97
C ARG A 10 -14.53 29.24 18.17
N ASN A 11 -13.71 29.80 19.08
CA ASN A 11 -13.20 29.08 20.23
C ASN A 11 -14.33 28.62 21.19
N ASP A 12 -15.35 29.44 21.38
CA ASP A 12 -16.47 29.11 22.25
C ASP A 12 -17.79 29.80 21.83
N VAL A 13 -18.87 29.49 22.55
CA VAL A 13 -20.20 30.07 22.31
C VAL A 13 -20.21 31.56 22.58
N ASN A 14 -19.47 32.03 23.60
CA ASN A 14 -19.47 33.43 23.99
C ASN A 14 -18.87 34.32 22.90
N ASP A 15 -17.83 33.88 22.19
CA ASP A 15 -17.24 34.58 21.06
C ASP A 15 -18.26 34.81 19.94
N HIS A 16 -19.15 33.84 19.69
CA HIS A 16 -20.23 34.00 18.73
C HIS A 16 -21.29 34.99 19.21
N LEU A 17 -21.69 34.93 20.50
CA LEU A 17 -22.75 35.79 21.05
C LEU A 17 -22.32 37.25 21.09
N VAL A 18 -21.07 37.57 21.45
CA VAL A 18 -20.52 38.94 21.45
C VAL A 18 -20.60 39.57 20.06
N LEU A 19 -20.49 38.76 19.02
CA LEU A 19 -20.53 39.21 17.61
C LEU A 19 -21.94 39.17 17.01
N GLY A 20 -22.94 38.85 17.80
CA GLY A 20 -24.35 38.77 17.35
C GLY A 20 -24.64 37.54 16.49
N GLU A 21 -23.77 36.51 16.50
CA GLU A 21 -23.88 35.29 15.70
C GLU A 21 -24.64 34.16 16.42
N GLY A 22 -25.63 34.47 17.25
CA GLY A 22 -26.44 33.50 17.99
C GLY A 22 -27.15 32.47 17.12
N ASP A 23 -27.59 32.89 15.94
CA ASP A 23 -28.27 32.02 14.96
C ASP A 23 -27.32 30.93 14.47
N ILE A 24 -26.04 31.24 14.28
CA ILE A 24 -25.03 30.28 13.85
C ILE A 24 -24.82 29.20 14.94
N VAL A 25 -24.77 29.62 16.21
CA VAL A 25 -24.65 28.68 17.31
C VAL A 25 -25.85 27.73 17.35
N GLN A 26 -27.06 28.26 17.19
CA GLN A 26 -28.30 27.48 17.18
C GLN A 26 -28.28 26.47 16.01
N GLU A 27 -27.89 26.90 14.80
CA GLU A 27 -27.77 26.02 13.63
C GLU A 27 -26.76 24.90 13.87
N ARG A 28 -25.59 25.20 14.46
CA ARG A 28 -24.57 24.20 14.78
C ARG A 28 -25.05 23.19 15.84
N LEU A 29 -25.81 23.63 16.82
CA LEU A 29 -26.44 22.75 17.81
C LEU A 29 -27.47 21.80 17.19
N TRP A 30 -28.30 22.29 16.27
CA TRP A 30 -29.28 21.45 15.56
C TRP A 30 -28.59 20.43 14.63
N LYS A 31 -27.46 20.78 14.04
CA LYS A 31 -26.63 19.93 13.18
C LYS A 31 -25.61 19.09 13.99
N ALA A 32 -25.67 19.10 15.32
CA ALA A 32 -24.77 18.34 16.17
C ALA A 32 -24.84 16.84 15.86
N ARG A 33 -23.70 16.23 15.69
CA ARG A 33 -23.60 14.80 15.40
C ARG A 33 -23.49 14.01 16.70
N PRO A 34 -24.23 12.87 16.83
CA PRO A 34 -24.06 12.02 17.99
C PRO A 34 -22.61 11.54 18.10
N VAL A 35 -22.08 11.58 19.34
CA VAL A 35 -20.76 11.02 19.63
C VAL A 35 -20.86 9.52 19.43
N ARG A 36 -20.28 9.05 18.33
CA ARG A 36 -19.99 7.63 18.14
C ARG A 36 -18.46 7.49 18.18
N PRO A 37 -17.91 6.46 18.80
CA PRO A 37 -16.50 6.12 18.57
C PRO A 37 -16.28 6.07 17.04
N ASP A 38 -15.26 6.74 16.52
CA ASP A 38 -15.06 6.98 15.09
C ASP A 38 -15.03 5.71 14.23
N SER A 39 -14.95 4.54 14.86
CA SER A 39 -14.89 3.21 14.22
C SER A 39 -16.13 2.33 14.44
N LEU A 40 -17.14 2.76 15.26
CA LEU A 40 -18.32 1.94 15.50
C LEU A 40 -19.51 2.41 14.67
N ILE A 41 -19.97 1.56 13.76
CA ILE A 41 -21.14 1.78 12.91
C ILE A 41 -22.20 0.76 13.31
N ASN A 42 -23.45 1.23 13.48
CA ASN A 42 -24.59 0.31 13.64
C ASN A 42 -24.83 -0.40 12.31
N ALA A 43 -24.89 -1.73 12.30
CA ALA A 43 -25.12 -2.51 11.10
C ALA A 43 -26.43 -2.13 10.36
N ALA A 44 -27.46 -1.69 11.09
CA ALA A 44 -28.71 -1.22 10.48
C ALA A 44 -28.53 0.09 9.65
N ASP A 45 -27.51 0.89 9.97
CA ASP A 45 -27.19 2.14 9.28
C ASP A 45 -26.15 1.93 8.15
N ALA A 46 -25.72 0.69 7.89
CA ALA A 46 -24.61 0.36 7.01
C ALA A 46 -25.05 -0.08 5.59
N TRP A 47 -26.30 0.14 5.21
CA TRP A 47 -26.82 -0.26 3.89
C TRP A 47 -25.99 0.28 2.71
N ASP A 48 -25.61 1.55 2.75
CA ASP A 48 -24.81 2.19 1.71
C ASP A 48 -23.38 1.61 1.62
N LEU A 49 -22.84 1.16 2.76
CA LEU A 49 -21.56 0.45 2.79
C LEU A 49 -21.69 -0.97 2.23
N PHE A 50 -22.79 -1.64 2.54
CA PHE A 50 -23.07 -2.99 2.06
C PHE A 50 -23.29 -3.03 0.54
N THR A 51 -23.96 -2.04 -0.02
CA THR A 51 -24.27 -1.95 -1.46
C THR A 51 -23.17 -1.29 -2.29
N LYS A 52 -22.11 -0.78 -1.63
CA LYS A 52 -20.97 -0.20 -2.34
C LYS A 52 -20.29 -1.27 -3.18
N GLU A 53 -20.03 -0.95 -4.45
CA GLU A 53 -19.34 -1.87 -5.37
C GLU A 53 -18.03 -2.38 -4.74
N THR A 54 -17.85 -3.69 -4.77
CA THR A 54 -16.59 -4.33 -4.37
C THR A 54 -15.48 -3.88 -5.32
N SER A 55 -14.34 -3.49 -4.77
CA SER A 55 -13.19 -3.09 -5.57
C SER A 55 -12.78 -4.23 -6.52
N LYS A 56 -12.38 -3.86 -7.73
CA LYS A 56 -11.82 -4.81 -8.70
C LYS A 56 -10.36 -5.13 -8.34
N PRO A 57 -9.86 -6.32 -8.68
CA PRO A 57 -8.44 -6.62 -8.50
C PRO A 57 -7.60 -5.65 -9.34
N ILE A 58 -6.49 -5.18 -8.77
CA ILE A 58 -5.54 -4.29 -9.43
C ILE A 58 -4.52 -5.05 -10.27
N SER A 59 -4.26 -6.32 -9.94
CA SER A 59 -3.40 -7.25 -10.68
C SER A 59 -3.67 -8.69 -10.26
N ASP A 60 -3.30 -9.62 -11.13
CA ASP A 60 -3.17 -11.03 -10.76
C ASP A 60 -1.80 -11.29 -10.11
N PHE A 61 -1.69 -12.40 -9.41
CA PHE A 61 -0.42 -12.94 -8.92
C PHE A 61 0.26 -13.81 -9.98
N PRO A 62 1.61 -13.97 -9.95
CA PRO A 62 2.32 -14.85 -10.88
C PRO A 62 2.01 -16.35 -10.68
N PHE A 63 1.31 -16.69 -9.61
CA PHE A 63 0.99 -18.06 -9.20
C PHE A 63 -0.48 -18.38 -9.46
N PRO A 64 -0.84 -19.22 -10.45
CA PRO A 64 -2.23 -19.51 -10.83
C PRO A 64 -3.10 -19.96 -9.66
N LYS A 65 -2.59 -20.89 -8.82
CA LYS A 65 -3.34 -21.36 -7.65
C LYS A 65 -3.62 -20.27 -6.62
N LEU A 66 -2.71 -19.32 -6.47
CA LEU A 66 -2.94 -18.18 -5.57
C LEU A 66 -4.10 -17.33 -6.09
N ASN A 67 -4.18 -17.11 -7.40
CA ASN A 67 -5.29 -16.40 -8.03
C ASN A 67 -6.63 -17.12 -7.87
N GLU A 68 -6.65 -18.45 -7.93
CA GLU A 68 -7.87 -19.24 -7.67
C GLU A 68 -8.43 -18.97 -6.27
N PHE A 69 -7.56 -18.86 -5.26
CA PHE A 69 -7.96 -18.61 -3.88
C PHE A 69 -8.27 -17.14 -3.58
N THR A 70 -7.47 -16.21 -4.13
CA THR A 70 -7.53 -14.79 -3.77
C THR A 70 -8.31 -13.95 -4.77
N ARG A 71 -8.53 -14.45 -5.99
CA ARG A 71 -9.09 -13.73 -7.15
C ARG A 71 -8.24 -12.53 -7.58
N GLY A 72 -6.94 -12.54 -7.28
CA GLY A 72 -5.99 -11.48 -7.56
C GLY A 72 -5.70 -10.58 -6.35
N LEU A 73 -4.96 -9.51 -6.59
CA LEU A 73 -4.58 -8.49 -5.61
C LEU A 73 -5.61 -7.35 -5.63
N PHE A 74 -6.22 -7.07 -4.48
CA PHE A 74 -7.17 -5.96 -4.32
C PHE A 74 -6.56 -4.79 -3.55
N PRO A 75 -7.10 -3.57 -3.69
CA PRO A 75 -6.68 -2.42 -2.88
C PRO A 75 -6.88 -2.67 -1.39
N SER A 76 -6.04 -2.05 -0.56
CA SER A 76 -6.14 -2.11 0.91
C SER A 76 -6.02 -3.51 1.53
N GLN A 77 -5.40 -4.46 0.82
CA GLN A 77 -5.11 -5.79 1.34
C GLN A 77 -3.68 -5.88 1.87
N LEU A 78 -3.51 -6.63 2.95
CA LEU A 78 -2.21 -7.05 3.48
C LEU A 78 -2.03 -8.55 3.22
N PHE A 79 -0.96 -8.91 2.50
CA PHE A 79 -0.54 -10.29 2.32
C PHE A 79 0.71 -10.56 3.15
N THR A 80 0.64 -11.57 4.01
CA THR A 80 1.77 -12.01 4.81
C THR A 80 2.30 -13.34 4.30
N VAL A 81 3.60 -13.37 3.93
CA VAL A 81 4.31 -14.60 3.56
C VAL A 81 5.17 -15.04 4.73
N ALA A 82 4.83 -16.17 5.34
CA ALA A 82 5.54 -16.74 6.46
C ALA A 82 6.16 -18.10 6.10
N SER A 83 7.42 -18.29 6.44
CA SER A 83 8.12 -19.57 6.29
C SER A 83 9.39 -19.60 7.15
N GLY A 84 10.00 -20.76 7.28
CA GLY A 84 11.31 -20.91 7.94
C GLY A 84 12.41 -20.08 7.25
N SER A 85 13.53 -19.92 7.93
CA SER A 85 14.72 -19.28 7.36
C SER A 85 15.21 -20.05 6.12
N GLY A 86 15.68 -19.35 5.10
CA GLY A 86 16.19 -19.96 3.87
C GLY A 86 15.14 -20.53 2.91
N ALA A 87 13.85 -20.51 3.24
CA ALA A 87 12.77 -21.09 2.42
C ALA A 87 12.37 -20.25 1.18
N GLY A 88 13.05 -19.14 0.91
CA GLY A 88 12.82 -18.34 -0.31
C GLY A 88 11.82 -17.19 -0.18
N LYS A 89 11.52 -16.70 1.04
CA LYS A 89 10.63 -15.53 1.23
C LYS A 89 10.99 -14.32 0.37
N SER A 90 12.25 -13.92 0.41
CA SER A 90 12.75 -12.80 -0.39
C SER A 90 12.67 -13.07 -1.89
N THR A 91 12.82 -14.33 -2.32
CA THR A 91 12.64 -14.72 -3.72
C THR A 91 11.20 -14.53 -4.15
N ILE A 92 10.23 -14.99 -3.35
CA ILE A 92 8.80 -14.77 -3.64
C ILE A 92 8.48 -13.27 -3.70
N CYS A 93 8.99 -12.46 -2.77
CA CYS A 93 8.77 -11.01 -2.80
C CYS A 93 9.32 -10.36 -4.07
N ARG A 94 10.50 -10.80 -4.55
CA ARG A 94 11.07 -10.31 -5.81
C ARG A 94 10.27 -10.78 -7.02
N GLU A 95 9.79 -12.02 -7.04
CA GLU A 95 8.90 -12.54 -8.09
C GLU A 95 7.61 -11.73 -8.18
N LEU A 96 6.98 -11.42 -7.05
CA LEU A 96 5.81 -10.56 -6.98
C LEU A 96 6.12 -9.15 -7.50
N CYS A 97 7.23 -8.56 -7.03
CA CYS A 97 7.68 -7.24 -7.48
C CYS A 97 7.90 -7.22 -9.01
N HIS A 98 8.65 -8.17 -9.56
CA HIS A 98 8.90 -8.32 -10.99
C HIS A 98 7.59 -8.45 -11.77
N HIS A 99 6.69 -9.33 -11.32
CA HIS A 99 5.40 -9.54 -11.96
C HIS A 99 4.55 -8.26 -12.00
N PHE A 100 4.43 -7.55 -10.88
CA PHE A 100 3.63 -6.32 -10.81
C PHE A 100 4.23 -5.19 -11.65
N LEU A 101 5.55 -5.13 -11.79
CA LEU A 101 6.22 -4.17 -12.69
C LEU A 101 5.99 -4.48 -14.16
N THR A 102 6.03 -5.77 -14.54
CA THR A 102 6.01 -6.18 -15.95
C THR A 102 4.62 -6.50 -16.48
N LYS A 103 3.71 -6.97 -15.63
CA LYS A 103 2.34 -7.40 -15.97
C LYS A 103 1.24 -6.58 -15.31
N GLY A 104 1.56 -5.75 -14.32
CA GLY A 104 0.61 -5.02 -13.50
C GLY A 104 0.04 -3.74 -14.11
N ASN A 105 0.01 -3.58 -15.43
CA ASN A 105 -0.64 -2.46 -16.12
C ASN A 105 -0.28 -1.06 -15.57
N GLY A 106 1.01 -0.82 -15.32
CA GLY A 106 1.51 0.47 -14.86
C GLY A 106 1.47 0.66 -13.33
N LEU A 107 1.34 -0.41 -12.56
CA LEU A 107 1.46 -0.35 -11.11
C LEU A 107 2.81 0.22 -10.69
N LYS A 108 2.78 1.08 -9.67
CA LYS A 108 3.97 1.54 -8.97
C LYS A 108 4.25 0.58 -7.82
N VAL A 109 5.49 0.10 -7.73
CA VAL A 109 5.92 -0.87 -6.73
C VAL A 109 6.99 -0.25 -5.85
N GLY A 110 6.74 -0.16 -4.55
CA GLY A 110 7.74 0.14 -3.52
C GLY A 110 8.30 -1.17 -2.95
N TYR A 111 9.61 -1.35 -2.95
CA TYR A 111 10.27 -2.50 -2.33
C TYR A 111 11.16 -2.05 -1.18
N ILE A 112 10.89 -2.56 0.01
CA ILE A 112 11.63 -2.26 1.24
C ILE A 112 12.35 -3.53 1.69
N GLY A 113 13.64 -3.64 1.38
CA GLY A 113 14.49 -4.75 1.79
C GLY A 113 15.34 -4.37 3.00
N LEU A 114 14.93 -4.76 4.22
CA LEU A 114 15.65 -4.39 5.44
C LEU A 114 16.92 -5.21 5.68
N GLU A 115 17.00 -6.39 5.08
CA GLU A 115 18.10 -7.34 5.25
C GLU A 115 19.09 -7.36 4.08
N GLU A 116 18.82 -6.61 3.01
CA GLU A 116 19.65 -6.61 1.80
C GLU A 116 19.87 -5.22 1.22
N SER A 117 20.99 -5.03 0.53
CA SER A 117 21.28 -3.79 -0.17
C SER A 117 20.42 -3.62 -1.42
N VAL A 118 20.22 -2.36 -1.86
CA VAL A 118 19.55 -2.02 -3.13
C VAL A 118 20.21 -2.74 -4.31
N GLN A 119 21.54 -2.84 -4.33
CA GLN A 119 22.27 -3.57 -5.35
C GLN A 119 21.84 -5.05 -5.41
N ARG A 120 21.77 -5.73 -4.27
CA ARG A 120 21.39 -7.14 -4.22
C ARG A 120 19.93 -7.36 -4.61
N THR A 121 19.03 -6.44 -4.22
CA THR A 121 17.65 -6.45 -4.68
C THR A 121 17.55 -6.30 -6.20
N LEU A 122 18.27 -5.34 -6.78
CA LEU A 122 18.29 -5.13 -8.24
C LEU A 122 18.89 -6.34 -8.98
N GLN A 123 20.00 -6.91 -8.51
CA GLN A 123 20.56 -8.14 -9.06
C GLN A 123 19.55 -9.28 -9.03
N GLY A 124 18.78 -9.42 -7.93
CA GLY A 124 17.73 -10.41 -7.83
C GLY A 124 16.60 -10.21 -8.83
N LEU A 125 16.11 -8.97 -9.00
CA LEU A 125 15.06 -8.63 -9.97
C LEU A 125 15.50 -8.81 -11.42
N VAL A 126 16.70 -8.34 -11.77
CA VAL A 126 17.29 -8.54 -13.11
C VAL A 126 17.54 -10.03 -13.37
N GLY A 127 17.97 -10.77 -12.34
CA GLY A 127 18.13 -12.22 -12.42
C GLY A 127 16.84 -12.97 -12.75
N ILE A 128 15.71 -12.53 -12.20
CA ILE A 128 14.38 -13.07 -12.53
C ILE A 128 14.04 -12.76 -13.99
N ASP A 129 14.25 -11.53 -14.45
CA ASP A 129 13.98 -11.12 -15.82
C ASP A 129 14.79 -11.91 -16.85
N LEU A 130 16.03 -12.27 -16.51
CA LEU A 130 16.95 -13.08 -17.34
C LEU A 130 16.80 -14.59 -17.09
N ASN A 131 16.03 -15.00 -16.10
CA ASN A 131 15.93 -16.38 -15.62
C ASN A 131 17.29 -16.99 -15.22
N VAL A 132 18.16 -16.17 -14.59
CA VAL A 132 19.52 -16.57 -14.17
C VAL A 132 19.80 -16.07 -12.75
N PRO A 133 20.30 -16.91 -11.84
CA PRO A 133 20.72 -16.47 -10.52
C PRO A 133 22.03 -15.67 -10.59
N LEU A 134 21.93 -14.35 -10.81
CA LEU A 134 23.10 -13.48 -11.03
C LEU A 134 24.11 -13.50 -9.90
N HIS A 135 23.65 -13.68 -8.65
CA HIS A 135 24.54 -13.77 -7.48
C HIS A 135 25.45 -15.01 -7.46
N LEU A 136 25.18 -15.99 -8.30
CA LEU A 136 26.01 -17.22 -8.47
C LEU A 136 26.80 -17.21 -9.77
N ASN A 137 26.49 -16.30 -10.71
CA ASN A 137 26.97 -16.33 -12.08
C ASN A 137 27.33 -14.91 -12.56
N GLU A 138 28.06 -14.13 -11.77
CA GLU A 138 28.38 -12.72 -12.08
C GLU A 138 29.14 -12.57 -13.42
N ASP A 139 29.92 -13.55 -13.82
CA ASP A 139 30.75 -13.52 -15.03
C ASP A 139 30.10 -14.16 -16.30
N VAL A 140 28.89 -14.77 -16.13
CA VAL A 140 28.29 -15.56 -17.22
C VAL A 140 27.50 -14.69 -18.20
N ILE A 141 27.02 -13.52 -17.76
CA ILE A 141 26.18 -12.64 -18.58
C ILE A 141 26.96 -11.38 -18.99
N LYS A 142 26.90 -11.05 -20.28
CA LYS A 142 27.53 -9.85 -20.78
C LYS A 142 26.87 -8.58 -20.17
N LYS A 143 27.72 -7.58 -19.93
CA LYS A 143 27.27 -6.30 -19.34
C LYS A 143 26.17 -5.63 -20.15
N GLU A 144 26.19 -5.80 -21.46
CA GLU A 144 25.16 -5.28 -22.37
C GLU A 144 23.80 -5.94 -22.14
N GLU A 145 23.76 -7.25 -21.92
CA GLU A 145 22.52 -7.99 -21.63
C GLU A 145 21.95 -7.61 -20.27
N LEU A 146 22.82 -7.46 -19.27
CA LEU A 146 22.44 -6.95 -17.96
C LEU A 146 21.81 -5.55 -18.06
N LYS A 147 22.40 -4.67 -18.87
CA LYS A 147 21.90 -3.32 -19.09
C LYS A 147 20.53 -3.32 -19.75
N VAL A 148 20.32 -4.16 -20.75
CA VAL A 148 19.01 -4.29 -21.43
C VAL A 148 17.92 -4.77 -20.46
N ALA A 149 18.19 -5.79 -19.65
CA ALA A 149 17.25 -6.29 -18.66
C ALA A 149 16.96 -5.24 -17.56
N PHE A 150 17.98 -4.56 -17.08
CA PHE A 150 17.84 -3.46 -16.14
C PHE A 150 16.95 -2.33 -16.69
N ASP A 151 17.21 -1.89 -17.93
CA ASP A 151 16.43 -0.83 -18.58
C ASP A 151 14.97 -1.26 -18.79
N ARG A 152 14.72 -2.53 -19.12
CA ARG A 152 13.36 -3.07 -19.24
C ARG A 152 12.56 -2.94 -17.95
N LEU A 153 13.17 -3.27 -16.81
CA LEU A 153 12.53 -3.18 -15.49
C LEU A 153 12.34 -1.73 -15.03
N THR A 154 13.26 -0.83 -15.39
CA THR A 154 13.30 0.53 -14.85
C THR A 154 12.75 1.59 -15.78
N SER A 155 12.53 1.29 -17.07
CA SER A 155 12.08 2.24 -18.11
C SER A 155 10.79 2.97 -17.74
N THR A 156 9.86 2.31 -17.08
CA THR A 156 8.58 2.90 -16.65
C THR A 156 8.70 3.82 -15.45
N ARG A 157 9.84 3.81 -14.74
CA ARG A 157 10.08 4.52 -13.48
C ARG A 157 9.07 4.19 -12.37
N ASN A 158 8.48 3.01 -12.42
CA ASN A 158 7.47 2.55 -11.46
C ASN A 158 8.07 1.72 -10.30
N LEU A 159 9.38 1.46 -10.29
CA LEU A 159 10.07 0.77 -9.20
C LEU A 159 10.72 1.77 -8.26
N PHE A 160 10.36 1.70 -6.99
CA PHE A 160 10.93 2.48 -5.90
C PHE A 160 11.62 1.55 -4.91
N LEU A 161 12.88 1.79 -4.62
CA LEU A 161 13.66 1.00 -3.67
C LEU A 161 14.03 1.88 -2.49
N TYR A 162 13.78 1.39 -1.28
CA TYR A 162 14.19 2.08 -0.08
C TYR A 162 15.67 1.77 0.22
N ASN A 163 16.51 2.81 0.18
CA ASN A 163 17.95 2.66 0.41
C ASN A 163 18.28 2.87 1.89
N HIS A 164 17.92 1.90 2.71
CA HIS A 164 18.23 1.89 4.13
C HIS A 164 18.69 0.52 4.58
N PHE A 165 19.63 0.49 5.51
CA PHE A 165 20.14 -0.72 6.13
C PHE A 165 19.88 -0.64 7.64
N GLY A 166 18.98 -1.46 8.17
CA GLY A 166 18.63 -1.50 9.58
C GLY A 166 17.14 -1.35 9.87
N SER A 167 16.79 -0.92 11.10
CA SER A 167 15.41 -0.67 11.49
C SER A 167 14.87 0.62 10.87
N LEU A 168 13.63 0.60 10.46
CA LEU A 168 12.88 1.75 9.95
C LEU A 168 12.21 2.50 11.11
N ASP A 169 12.31 3.82 11.08
CA ASP A 169 11.43 4.68 11.83
C ASP A 169 10.11 4.82 11.04
N PRO A 170 8.95 4.43 11.61
CA PRO A 170 7.67 4.53 10.93
C PRO A 170 7.31 5.93 10.47
N ASP A 171 7.87 6.98 11.13
CA ASP A 171 7.58 8.38 10.82
C ASP A 171 8.36 8.90 9.59
N VAL A 172 9.24 8.07 8.99
CA VAL A 172 10.08 8.42 7.83
C VAL A 172 9.54 7.81 6.52
N LEU A 173 8.54 6.93 6.59
CA LEU A 173 7.86 6.33 5.44
C LEU A 173 6.63 7.14 5.04
#